data_c020a370c15ea54635158b303398ef4a
#
_entry.id   c020a370c15ea54635158b303398ef4a
#
_cell.length_a   1.000
_cell.length_b   1.000
_cell.length_c   1.000
_cell.angle_alpha   90.00
_cell.angle_beta   90.00
_cell.angle_gamma   90.00
#
_symmetry.space_group_name_H-M   'P 1'
#
loop_
_entity.id
_entity.type
_entity.pdbx_description
1 polymer ?
#
loop_
_entity_poly.entity_id
_entity_poly.type
_entity_poly.pdbx_seq_one_letter_code
_entity_poly.pdbx_strand_id
1 'polypeptide(L)'
;MANGNNNGTLKIRIISEQTAYPVTGAVVSVASTGTPDEVIEELQTDSDGIIDGITLETPPLEYSMEPSDNQPYSEYNLKINAPGFEPRIISGVQMFTDEKGIQAVKLRVSDTDQSSYN
;
A
#
# COMPACT_ATOMS: atom_id res chain seq x y z
N MET A 1 18.76 21.00 8.62
CA MET A 1 18.52 20.49 8.79
C MET A 1 17.88 19.74 8.34
N ALA A 2 17.93 19.49 7.96
CA ALA A 2 17.32 18.88 7.45
C ALA A 2 16.64 18.12 7.96
N ASN A 3 16.21 17.96 8.08
CA ASN A 3 15.64 17.22 8.66
C ASN A 3 15.28 16.18 8.09
N GLY A 4 15.49 15.26 8.11
CA GLY A 4 15.23 14.08 7.55
C GLY A 4 13.82 13.65 7.59
N ASN A 5 12.95 14.57 7.67
CA ASN A 5 11.55 14.20 7.80
C ASN A 5 10.79 14.43 6.54
N ASN A 6 11.33 13.93 5.46
CA ASN A 6 10.64 14.00 4.18
C ASN A 6 9.72 12.80 4.07
N ASN A 7 8.44 13.08 3.88
CA ASN A 7 7.42 12.04 3.84
C ASN A 7 6.40 12.30 2.77
N GLY A 8 5.82 11.23 2.25
CA GLY A 8 4.60 11.29 1.49
C GLY A 8 3.51 10.57 2.25
N THR A 9 2.27 10.75 1.85
CA THR A 9 1.16 10.02 2.46
C THR A 9 0.48 9.16 1.42
N LEU A 10 -0.08 8.04 1.89
CA LEU A 10 -0.74 7.10 1.00
C LEU A 10 -2.13 6.78 1.54
N LYS A 11 -3.09 6.76 0.63
CA LYS A 11 -4.45 6.33 0.92
C LYS A 11 -4.70 5.06 0.12
N ILE A 12 -5.24 4.04 0.78
CA ILE A 12 -5.54 2.77 0.12
C ILE A 12 -7.03 2.55 0.18
N ARG A 13 -7.59 2.11 -0.94
CA ARG A 13 -9.00 1.80 -1.02
C ARG A 13 -9.12 0.40 -1.58
N ILE A 14 -9.82 -0.48 -0.87
CA ILE A 14 -9.94 -1.89 -1.24
C ILE A 14 -11.39 -2.26 -1.42
N ILE A 15 -11.71 -2.80 -2.59
CA ILE A 15 -13.06 -3.28 -2.89
C ILE A 15 -12.98 -4.72 -3.39
N SER A 16 -14.12 -5.39 -3.36
CA SER A 16 -14.26 -6.73 -3.93
C SER A 16 -14.39 -6.62 -5.44
N GLU A 17 -13.62 -7.43 -6.15
CA GLU A 17 -13.69 -7.43 -7.62
C GLU A 17 -15.05 -7.85 -8.11
N GLN A 18 -15.72 -8.79 -7.41
CA GLN A 18 -16.99 -9.32 -7.85
C GLN A 18 -18.17 -8.41 -7.56
N THR A 19 -18.16 -7.73 -6.41
CA THR A 19 -19.32 -6.96 -5.98
C THR A 19 -19.13 -5.47 -5.96
N ALA A 20 -17.86 -5.02 -6.01
CA ALA A 20 -17.47 -3.63 -5.84
C ALA A 20 -17.77 -3.08 -4.45
N TYR A 21 -18.14 -3.93 -3.49
CA TYR A 21 -18.35 -3.49 -2.12
C TYR A 21 -17.02 -3.31 -1.41
N PRO A 22 -16.95 -2.39 -0.46
CA PRO A 22 -15.74 -2.20 0.32
C PRO A 22 -15.36 -3.47 1.08
N VAL A 23 -14.05 -3.72 1.19
CA VAL A 23 -13.55 -4.84 1.96
C VAL A 23 -13.10 -4.30 3.31
N THR A 24 -13.87 -4.62 4.36
CA THR A 24 -13.60 -4.17 5.73
C THR A 24 -12.64 -5.12 6.41
N GLY A 25 -11.71 -4.57 7.17
CA GLY A 25 -10.81 -5.40 7.97
C GLY A 25 -9.72 -6.08 7.15
N ALA A 26 -9.49 -5.65 5.93
CA ALA A 26 -8.37 -6.17 5.16
C ALA A 26 -7.07 -5.66 5.79
N VAL A 27 -6.12 -6.57 5.99
CA VAL A 27 -4.84 -6.24 6.61
C VAL A 27 -3.86 -5.89 5.50
N VAL A 28 -3.25 -4.72 5.59
CA VAL A 28 -2.26 -4.27 4.65
C VAL A 28 -0.93 -4.15 5.37
N SER A 29 0.05 -4.90 4.90
CA SER A 29 1.42 -4.84 5.42
C SER A 29 2.26 -4.04 4.44
N VAL A 30 2.97 -3.05 4.95
CA VAL A 30 3.80 -2.17 4.13
C VAL A 30 5.24 -2.47 4.41
N ALA A 31 6.04 -2.61 3.35
CA ALA A 31 7.48 -2.83 3.47
C ALA A 31 8.17 -2.06 2.35
N SER A 32 9.42 -1.71 2.57
CA SER A 32 10.22 -1.11 1.51
C SER A 32 10.48 -2.15 0.43
N THR A 33 10.42 -1.76 -0.83
CA THR A 33 10.68 -2.69 -1.92
C THR A 33 12.07 -3.33 -1.82
N GLY A 34 13.03 -2.58 -1.27
CA GLY A 34 14.38 -3.13 -1.09
C GLY A 34 14.51 -4.13 0.03
N THR A 35 13.57 -4.15 0.96
CA THR A 35 13.57 -5.10 2.07
C THR A 35 12.15 -5.63 2.28
N PRO A 36 11.64 -6.42 1.33
CA PRO A 36 10.22 -6.77 1.32
C PRO A 36 9.77 -7.64 2.48
N ASP A 37 10.72 -8.29 3.16
CA ASP A 37 10.36 -9.11 4.31
C ASP A 37 10.31 -8.36 5.62
N GLU A 38 10.65 -7.08 5.59
CA GLU A 38 10.66 -6.26 6.82
C GLU A 38 9.45 -5.35 6.82
N VAL A 39 8.39 -5.79 7.49
CA VAL A 39 7.17 -5.02 7.57
C VAL A 39 7.40 -3.80 8.46
N ILE A 40 7.18 -2.62 7.90
CA ILE A 40 7.36 -1.38 8.65
C ILE A 40 6.06 -0.85 9.20
N GLU A 41 4.93 -1.29 8.63
CA GLU A 41 3.63 -0.85 9.09
C GLU A 41 2.58 -1.88 8.73
N GLU A 42 1.61 -2.09 9.61
CA GLU A 42 0.52 -3.00 9.33
C GLU A 42 -0.77 -2.33 9.77
N LEU A 43 -1.73 -2.23 8.84
CA LEU A 43 -2.96 -1.50 9.09
C LEU A 43 -4.14 -2.30 8.57
N GLN A 44 -5.34 -1.89 8.96
CA GLN A 44 -6.57 -2.53 8.51
C GLN A 44 -7.50 -1.50 7.91
N THR A 45 -8.28 -1.93 6.92
CA THR A 45 -9.28 -1.06 6.33
C THR A 45 -10.46 -0.87 7.27
N ASP A 46 -11.08 0.28 7.17
CA ASP A 46 -12.27 0.61 7.94
C ASP A 46 -13.52 0.07 7.22
N SER A 47 -14.70 0.49 7.69
CA SER A 47 -15.96 0.01 7.12
C SER A 47 -16.15 0.44 5.68
N ASP A 48 -15.44 1.44 5.24
CA ASP A 48 -15.50 1.90 3.85
C ASP A 48 -14.39 1.29 3.00
N GLY A 49 -13.62 0.38 3.55
CA GLY A 49 -12.53 -0.26 2.82
C GLY A 49 -11.33 0.66 2.63
N ILE A 50 -11.16 1.62 3.50
CA ILE A 50 -10.15 2.66 3.32
C ILE A 50 -9.15 2.67 4.46
N ILE A 51 -7.89 2.88 4.11
CA ILE A 51 -6.83 3.25 5.04
C ILE A 51 -6.33 4.60 4.56
N ASP A 52 -6.44 5.63 5.40
CA ASP A 52 -6.05 6.97 4.98
C ASP A 52 -4.90 7.46 5.84
N GLY A 53 -4.02 8.24 5.21
CA GLY A 53 -2.98 8.94 5.95
C GLY A 53 -1.79 8.11 6.36
N ILE A 54 -1.46 7.07 5.60
CA ILE A 54 -0.23 6.33 5.87
C ILE A 54 0.94 7.23 5.52
N THR A 55 1.80 7.49 6.49
CA THR A 55 2.95 8.36 6.28
C THR A 55 4.17 7.50 6.02
N LEU A 56 4.82 7.72 4.89
CA LEU A 56 5.96 6.91 4.47
C LEU A 56 7.12 7.82 4.12
N GLU A 57 8.32 7.38 4.49
CA GLU A 57 9.53 8.17 4.25
C GLU A 57 9.84 8.24 2.76
N THR A 58 10.33 9.39 2.35
CA THR A 58 10.71 9.63 0.96
C THR A 58 12.07 10.33 0.93
N PRO A 59 12.74 10.31 -0.23
CA PRO A 59 13.96 11.11 -0.36
C PRO A 59 13.64 12.60 -0.30
N PRO A 60 14.66 13.44 -0.06
CA PRO A 60 14.44 14.89 0.00
C PRO A 60 13.83 15.43 -1.29
N LEU A 61 13.09 16.51 -1.15
CA LEU A 61 12.42 17.14 -2.29
C LEU A 61 13.38 17.55 -3.39
N GLU A 62 14.56 18.00 -3.01
CA GLU A 62 15.51 18.44 -4.01
C GLU A 62 15.93 17.32 -4.96
N TYR A 63 15.76 16.06 -4.60
CA TYR A 63 16.08 14.98 -5.52
C TYR A 63 15.10 14.92 -6.69
N SER A 64 13.90 15.44 -6.52
CA SER A 64 12.93 15.43 -7.59
C SER A 64 12.99 16.70 -8.43
N MET A 65 13.79 17.67 -8.01
CA MET A 65 13.88 18.96 -8.69
C MET A 65 15.07 19.09 -9.60
N GLU A 66 16.03 18.20 -9.51
CA GLU A 66 17.25 18.27 -10.33
C GLU A 66 17.59 16.90 -10.88
N PRO A 67 18.10 16.82 -12.08
CA PRO A 67 18.61 15.56 -12.59
C PRO A 67 19.79 15.11 -11.72
N SER A 68 19.78 13.86 -11.30
CA SER A 68 20.87 13.32 -10.50
C SER A 68 20.79 11.81 -10.55
N ASP A 69 21.80 11.16 -9.96
CA ASP A 69 21.79 9.72 -9.83
C ASP A 69 20.92 9.27 -8.67
N ASN A 70 20.42 10.21 -7.86
CA ASN A 70 19.57 9.86 -6.74
C ASN A 70 18.14 9.67 -7.19
N GLN A 71 17.54 8.57 -6.76
CA GLN A 71 16.15 8.29 -7.06
C GLN A 71 15.26 9.27 -6.30
N PRO A 72 14.37 9.99 -6.98
CA PRO A 72 13.56 11.03 -6.32
C PRO A 72 12.38 10.49 -5.54
N TYR A 73 12.23 9.18 -5.43
CA TYR A 73 11.09 8.57 -4.74
C TYR A 73 11.54 7.34 -3.99
N SER A 74 10.72 6.93 -3.05
CA SER A 74 10.88 5.65 -2.37
C SER A 74 9.85 4.68 -2.92
N GLU A 75 10.18 3.39 -2.90
CA GLU A 75 9.26 2.36 -3.39
C GLU A 75 8.87 1.45 -2.25
N TYR A 76 7.61 1.14 -2.20
CA TYR A 76 7.07 0.29 -1.15
C TYR A 76 6.25 -0.85 -1.73
N ASN A 77 6.23 -1.95 -1.01
CA ASN A 77 5.38 -3.09 -1.34
C ASN A 77 4.22 -3.14 -0.38
N LEU A 78 3.05 -3.47 -0.90
CA LEU A 78 1.85 -3.64 -0.09
C LEU A 78 1.42 -5.08 -0.21
N LYS A 79 1.23 -5.74 0.93
CA LYS A 79 0.73 -7.11 0.97
C LYS A 79 -0.63 -7.08 1.64
N ILE A 80 -1.64 -7.54 0.94
CA ILE A 80 -3.02 -7.39 1.38
C ILE A 80 -3.64 -8.74 1.62
N ASN A 81 -4.20 -8.93 2.80
CA ASN A 81 -4.88 -10.16 3.19
C ASN A 81 -6.22 -9.84 3.79
N ALA A 82 -7.25 -10.57 3.35
CA ALA A 82 -8.59 -10.44 3.93
C ALA A 82 -9.23 -11.81 3.94
N PRO A 83 -10.00 -12.14 4.99
CA PRO A 83 -10.67 -13.45 5.02
C PRO A 83 -11.59 -13.62 3.84
N GLY A 84 -11.51 -14.77 3.19
CA GLY A 84 -12.36 -15.07 2.04
C GLY A 84 -11.88 -14.51 0.72
N PHE A 85 -10.74 -13.83 0.72
CA PHE A 85 -10.18 -13.25 -0.50
C PHE A 85 -8.78 -13.78 -0.74
N GLU A 86 -8.39 -13.80 -2.00
CA GLU A 86 -7.01 -14.15 -2.35
C GLU A 86 -6.08 -13.04 -1.92
N PRO A 87 -4.92 -13.38 -1.36
CA PRO A 87 -3.94 -12.34 -1.02
C PRO A 87 -3.44 -11.63 -2.26
N ARG A 88 -3.10 -10.37 -2.09
CA ARG A 88 -2.61 -9.59 -3.20
C ARG A 88 -1.36 -8.83 -2.79
N ILE A 89 -0.39 -8.79 -3.68
CA ILE A 89 0.85 -8.06 -3.46
C ILE A 89 0.99 -7.02 -4.55
N ILE A 90 1.22 -5.78 -4.14
CA ILE A 90 1.49 -4.69 -5.07
C ILE A 90 2.90 -4.21 -4.78
N SER A 91 3.76 -4.30 -5.78
CA SER A 91 5.17 -3.96 -5.62
C SER A 91 5.48 -2.65 -6.30
N GLY A 92 6.44 -1.93 -5.72
CA GLY A 92 6.97 -0.75 -6.38
C GLY A 92 6.06 0.46 -6.38
N VAL A 93 5.28 0.62 -5.32
CA VAL A 93 4.46 1.83 -5.17
C VAL A 93 5.39 3.00 -4.90
N GLN A 94 5.39 3.98 -5.78
CA GLN A 94 6.31 5.10 -5.68
C GLN A 94 5.73 6.20 -4.82
N MET A 95 6.54 6.68 -3.88
CA MET A 95 6.12 7.76 -2.97
C MET A 95 7.09 8.92 -3.09
N PHE A 96 6.55 10.11 -3.27
CA PHE A 96 7.32 11.33 -3.37
C PHE A 96 7.05 12.20 -2.16
N THR A 97 8.02 13.02 -1.80
CA THR A 97 7.87 13.88 -0.64
C THR A 97 6.72 14.87 -0.85
N ASP A 98 5.97 15.11 0.20
CA ASP A 98 4.85 16.06 0.22
C ASP A 98 3.72 15.72 -0.73
N GLU A 99 3.70 14.51 -1.27
CA GLU A 99 2.62 14.09 -2.16
C GLU A 99 1.69 13.12 -1.46
N LYS A 100 0.45 13.11 -1.92
CA LYS A 100 -0.54 12.17 -1.43
C LYS A 100 -0.87 11.20 -2.55
N GLY A 101 -0.49 9.94 -2.34
CA GLY A 101 -0.78 8.90 -3.31
C GLY A 101 -2.08 8.20 -2.97
N ILE A 102 -2.73 7.68 -3.99
CA ILE A 102 -3.95 6.89 -3.81
C ILE A 102 -3.75 5.57 -4.54
N GLN A 103 -3.95 4.48 -3.81
CA GLN A 103 -3.83 3.14 -4.37
C GLN A 103 -5.16 2.44 -4.26
N ALA A 104 -5.79 2.19 -5.40
CA ALA A 104 -7.05 1.46 -5.45
C ALA A 104 -6.74 -0.01 -5.71
N VAL A 105 -7.35 -0.89 -4.95
CA VAL A 105 -7.07 -2.32 -5.00
C VAL A 105 -8.39 -3.08 -5.12
N LYS A 106 -8.42 -4.08 -6.00
CA LYS A 106 -9.54 -4.99 -6.10
C LYS A 106 -9.08 -6.37 -5.64
N LEU A 107 -9.83 -6.96 -4.72
CA LEU A 107 -9.51 -8.29 -4.22
C LEU A 107 -10.48 -9.30 -4.82
N ARG A 108 -9.93 -10.45 -5.17
CA ARG A 108 -10.71 -11.54 -5.73
C ARG A 108 -11.10 -12.50 -4.63
N VAL A 109 -12.36 -12.94 -4.66
CA VAL A 109 -12.84 -13.94 -3.71
C VAL A 109 -12.02 -15.22 -3.90
N SER A 110 -11.65 -15.83 -2.78
CA SER A 110 -10.82 -17.03 -2.81
C SER A 110 -11.61 -18.22 -3.31
N ASP A 111 -11.04 -18.93 -4.28
CA ASP A 111 -11.67 -20.14 -4.80
C ASP A 111 -11.63 -21.29 -3.81
N THR A 112 -10.74 -21.19 -2.83
CA THR A 112 -10.63 -22.25 -1.84
C THR A 112 -11.90 -22.47 -1.10
N ASP A 113 -12.67 -21.41 -0.89
CA ASP A 113 -13.92 -21.52 -0.15
C ASP A 113 -14.92 -22.38 -0.89
N GLN A 114 -14.83 -22.44 -2.20
CA GLN A 114 -15.80 -23.18 -2.97
C GLN A 114 -15.53 -24.67 -2.93
N SER A 115 -14.28 -25.02 -2.85
CA SER A 115 -13.94 -26.43 -2.84
C SER A 115 -14.33 -27.12 -1.56
N SER A 116 -14.65 -26.36 -0.55
CA SER A 116 -14.99 -26.96 0.73
C SER A 116 -16.39 -27.56 0.72
N TYR A 117 -17.13 -27.33 -0.30
CA TYR A 117 -18.42 -27.92 -0.35
C TYR A 117 -18.45 -29.31 -0.78
N ASN A 118 -17.40 -29.80 -1.26
CA ASN A 118 -17.44 -31.16 -1.77
C ASN A 118 -16.96 -32.15 -0.79
#